data_9c3e13b318f638b1db2d8de93b4edf34
#
_entry.id   9c3e13b318f638b1db2d8de93b4edf34
#
_cell.length_a   1.000
_cell.length_b   1.000
_cell.length_c   1.000
_cell.angle_alpha   90.00
_cell.angle_beta   90.00
_cell.angle_gamma   90.00
#
_symmetry.space_group_name_H-M   'P 1'
#
loop_
_entity.id
_entity.type
_entity.pdbx_description
1 polymer ?
#
loop_
_entity_poly.entity_id
_entity_poly.type
_entity_poly.pdbx_seq_one_letter_code
_entity_poly.pdbx_strand_id
1 'polypeptide(L)'
;MSQFHTRLEVMTELAKNMDSYVKDYLVPIETNWQPADMLPDATKDSFFADVKALQEAANELPYDYWAVLVGDTITEEALPTYESWLLAMDTVNHVDQNDGWARWIRTWTAEENRHGNLLGTYLYLSGKVDMKAVAVSTQYLIADGFDIGTSADPYRNFVYTSFQELATNISHRRTASLAKQHGNSLLDSC
;
A
#
# COMPACT_ATOMS: atom_id res chain seq x y z
N MET A 1 -2.79 -32.31 20.66
CA MET A 1 -2.56 -30.87 20.66
C MET A 1 -3.70 -30.18 19.93
N SER A 2 -4.18 -29.04 20.42
CA SER A 2 -5.19 -28.28 19.66
C SER A 2 -4.53 -27.62 18.46
N GLN A 3 -5.29 -27.35 17.41
CA GLN A 3 -4.83 -26.62 16.21
C GLN A 3 -4.16 -25.28 16.56
N PHE A 4 -4.68 -24.61 17.58
CA PHE A 4 -4.11 -23.36 18.11
C PHE A 4 -2.69 -23.53 18.64
N HIS A 5 -2.42 -24.58 19.42
CA HIS A 5 -1.06 -24.83 19.94
C HIS A 5 -0.06 -25.07 18.82
N THR A 6 -0.44 -25.82 17.80
CA THR A 6 0.45 -26.05 16.65
C THR A 6 0.76 -24.76 15.90
N ARG A 7 -0.23 -23.88 15.71
CA ARG A 7 -0.01 -22.57 15.08
C ARG A 7 0.93 -21.70 15.93
N LEU A 8 0.70 -21.66 17.24
CA LEU A 8 1.56 -20.90 18.17
C LEU A 8 3.01 -21.37 18.11
N GLU A 9 3.26 -22.69 18.12
CA GLU A 9 4.60 -23.24 18.01
C GLU A 9 5.28 -22.83 16.71
N VAL A 10 4.61 -22.99 15.57
CA VAL A 10 5.17 -22.66 14.24
C VAL A 10 5.43 -21.17 14.12
N MET A 11 4.49 -20.33 14.49
CA MET A 11 4.64 -18.87 14.39
C MET A 11 5.73 -18.34 15.34
N THR A 12 5.86 -18.93 16.53
CA THR A 12 6.95 -18.59 17.46
C THR A 12 8.32 -18.99 16.90
N GLU A 13 8.40 -20.14 16.24
CA GLU A 13 9.64 -20.57 15.61
C GLU A 13 10.04 -19.66 14.44
N LEU A 14 9.09 -19.32 13.59
CA LEU A 14 9.32 -18.39 12.48
C LEU A 14 9.69 -16.98 12.97
N ALA A 15 9.10 -16.52 14.07
CA ALA A 15 9.38 -15.19 14.64
C ALA A 15 10.86 -14.96 14.92
N LYS A 16 11.61 -16.03 15.24
CA LYS A 16 13.07 -15.96 15.48
C LYS A 16 13.88 -15.51 14.27
N ASN A 17 13.34 -15.69 13.08
CA ASN A 17 14.00 -15.34 11.82
C ASN A 17 13.46 -14.03 11.20
N MET A 18 12.42 -13.44 11.77
CA MET A 18 11.76 -12.27 11.15
C MET A 18 12.69 -11.07 11.00
N ASP A 19 13.62 -10.85 11.93
CA ASP A 19 14.60 -9.77 11.82
C ASP A 19 15.53 -9.94 10.61
N SER A 20 15.89 -11.18 10.30
CA SER A 20 16.66 -11.48 9.08
C SER A 20 15.82 -11.19 7.85
N TYR A 21 14.56 -11.61 7.83
CA TYR A 21 13.67 -11.37 6.69
C TYR A 21 13.41 -9.87 6.48
N VAL A 22 13.17 -9.12 7.54
CA VAL A 22 13.06 -7.65 7.45
C VAL A 22 14.31 -7.05 6.81
N LYS A 23 15.49 -7.46 7.28
CA LYS A 23 16.75 -6.96 6.74
C LYS A 23 17.02 -7.34 5.29
N ASP A 24 16.62 -8.56 4.91
CA ASP A 24 16.97 -9.15 3.60
C ASP A 24 15.96 -8.77 2.50
N TYR A 25 14.71 -8.45 2.86
CA TYR A 25 13.62 -8.27 1.90
C TYR A 25 12.94 -6.90 1.95
N LEU A 26 13.02 -6.15 3.05
CA LEU A 26 12.50 -4.77 3.11
C LEU A 26 13.63 -3.76 2.86
N VAL A 27 13.33 -2.74 2.09
CA VAL A 27 14.31 -1.69 1.78
C VAL A 27 14.40 -0.72 2.96
N PRO A 28 15.61 -0.35 3.43
CA PRO A 28 15.76 0.65 4.47
C PRO A 28 15.10 1.98 4.10
N ILE A 29 14.43 2.61 5.05
CA ILE A 29 13.66 3.87 4.84
C ILE A 29 14.54 4.95 4.21
N GLU A 30 15.80 5.04 4.62
CA GLU A 30 16.76 6.06 4.17
C GLU A 30 17.16 5.93 2.70
N THR A 31 17.02 4.75 2.14
CA THR A 31 17.42 4.46 0.74
C THR A 31 16.24 4.12 -0.15
N ASN A 32 15.04 4.06 0.42
CA ASN A 32 13.85 3.77 -0.33
C ASN A 32 13.32 5.04 -1.02
N TRP A 33 12.68 4.89 -2.18
CA TRP A 33 12.04 6.00 -2.87
C TRP A 33 10.97 6.67 -1.99
N GLN A 34 10.75 7.94 -2.19
CA GLN A 34 9.71 8.70 -1.51
C GLN A 34 8.77 9.34 -2.53
N PRO A 35 7.50 9.57 -2.20
CA PRO A 35 6.56 10.26 -3.10
C PRO A 35 7.11 11.58 -3.66
N ALA A 36 7.88 12.31 -2.86
CA ALA A 36 8.52 13.56 -3.26
C ALA A 36 9.59 13.40 -4.36
N ASP A 37 10.09 12.19 -4.59
CA ASP A 37 11.06 11.93 -5.67
C ASP A 37 10.39 11.93 -7.06
N MET A 38 9.07 11.70 -7.10
CA MET A 38 8.28 11.54 -8.32
C MET A 38 7.31 12.70 -8.55
N LEU A 39 6.89 13.39 -7.50
CA LEU A 39 5.90 14.48 -7.56
C LEU A 39 6.58 15.83 -7.77
N PRO A 40 5.84 16.86 -8.27
CA PRO A 40 6.33 18.23 -8.32
C PRO A 40 6.87 18.70 -6.96
N ASP A 41 8.08 19.23 -6.96
CA ASP A 41 8.78 19.67 -5.74
C ASP A 41 8.36 21.10 -5.35
N ALA A 42 7.59 21.22 -4.28
CA ALA A 42 7.08 22.50 -3.80
C ALA A 42 8.17 23.50 -3.37
N THR A 43 9.42 23.06 -3.23
CA THR A 43 10.55 23.95 -2.88
C THR A 43 11.22 24.59 -4.09
N LYS A 44 10.88 24.16 -5.30
CA LYS A 44 11.48 24.67 -6.56
C LYS A 44 10.63 25.78 -7.17
N ASP A 45 11.30 26.70 -7.82
CA ASP A 45 10.65 27.77 -8.60
C ASP A 45 9.78 27.22 -9.75
N SER A 46 10.10 26.01 -10.24
CA SER A 46 9.36 25.31 -11.29
C SER A 46 8.04 24.68 -10.82
N PHE A 47 7.76 24.63 -9.51
CA PHE A 47 6.64 23.86 -8.94
C PHE A 47 5.32 24.05 -9.69
N PHE A 48 4.91 25.29 -9.91
CA PHE A 48 3.63 25.57 -10.60
C PHE A 48 3.66 25.14 -12.09
N ALA A 49 4.81 25.25 -12.74
CA ALA A 49 4.97 24.77 -14.11
C ALA A 49 4.91 23.25 -14.17
N ASP A 50 5.54 22.55 -13.22
CA ASP A 50 5.55 21.11 -13.10
C ASP A 50 4.14 20.56 -12.78
N VAL A 51 3.39 21.22 -11.89
CA VAL A 51 1.97 20.90 -11.61
C VAL A 51 1.13 21.07 -12.88
N LYS A 52 1.34 22.14 -13.63
CA LYS A 52 0.62 22.38 -14.88
C LYS A 52 0.94 21.29 -15.92
N ALA A 53 2.18 20.90 -16.06
CA ALA A 53 2.60 19.81 -16.94
C ALA A 53 1.97 18.46 -16.55
N LEU A 54 1.91 18.17 -15.23
CA LEU A 54 1.19 17.02 -14.68
C LEU A 54 -0.30 17.05 -15.08
N GLN A 55 -0.96 18.20 -14.93
CA GLN A 55 -2.38 18.36 -15.29
C GLN A 55 -2.63 18.22 -16.79
N GLU A 56 -1.72 18.71 -17.62
CA GLU A 56 -1.79 18.53 -19.07
C GLU A 56 -1.64 17.05 -19.45
N ALA A 57 -0.67 16.34 -18.89
CA ALA A 57 -0.51 14.90 -19.11
C ALA A 57 -1.72 14.09 -18.57
N ALA A 58 -2.32 14.52 -17.48
CA ALA A 58 -3.52 13.91 -16.91
C ALA A 58 -4.75 14.05 -17.82
N ASN A 59 -4.82 15.08 -18.68
CA ASN A 59 -5.93 15.24 -19.63
C ASN A 59 -5.97 14.16 -20.71
N GLU A 60 -4.86 13.54 -21.02
CA GLU A 60 -4.73 12.51 -22.05
C GLU A 60 -5.18 11.12 -21.57
N LEU A 61 -5.37 10.95 -20.25
CA LEU A 61 -5.80 9.67 -19.69
C LEU A 61 -7.31 9.44 -19.89
N PRO A 62 -7.71 8.23 -20.33
CA PRO A 62 -9.12 7.91 -20.54
C PRO A 62 -9.89 7.77 -19.23
N TYR A 63 -11.21 7.87 -19.30
CA TYR A 63 -12.08 7.85 -18.12
C TYR A 63 -11.94 6.57 -17.26
N ASP A 64 -11.88 5.42 -17.90
CA ASP A 64 -11.72 4.13 -17.23
C ASP A 64 -10.38 4.00 -16.50
N TYR A 65 -9.32 4.67 -16.97
CA TYR A 65 -8.08 4.78 -16.25
C TYR A 65 -8.26 5.48 -14.88
N TRP A 66 -9.02 6.56 -14.84
CA TRP A 66 -9.32 7.27 -13.58
C TRP A 66 -10.11 6.42 -12.61
N ALA A 67 -11.04 5.59 -13.09
CA ALA A 67 -11.80 4.68 -12.25
C ALA A 67 -10.88 3.65 -11.56
N VAL A 68 -9.89 3.11 -12.28
CA VAL A 68 -8.89 2.19 -11.73
C VAL A 68 -7.99 2.92 -10.73
N LEU A 69 -7.45 4.07 -11.09
CA LEU A 69 -6.52 4.82 -10.24
C LEU A 69 -7.17 5.29 -8.93
N VAL A 70 -8.44 5.70 -8.97
CA VAL A 70 -9.21 6.02 -7.75
C VAL A 70 -9.40 4.79 -6.88
N GLY A 71 -9.71 3.64 -7.47
CA GLY A 71 -9.83 2.37 -6.74
C GLY A 71 -8.52 1.98 -6.08
N ASP A 72 -7.41 2.01 -6.82
CA ASP A 72 -6.08 1.74 -6.30
C ASP A 72 -5.74 2.70 -5.14
N THR A 73 -5.99 4.00 -5.31
CA THR A 73 -5.73 5.00 -4.25
C THR A 73 -6.52 4.72 -2.97
N ILE A 74 -7.81 4.40 -3.08
CA ILE A 74 -8.65 4.12 -1.90
C ILE A 74 -8.14 2.88 -1.16
N THR A 75 -7.75 1.84 -1.87
CA THR A 75 -7.20 0.63 -1.24
C THR A 75 -5.84 0.88 -0.58
N GLU A 76 -4.96 1.60 -1.22
CA GLU A 76 -3.64 1.94 -0.67
C GLU A 76 -3.73 2.89 0.54
N GLU A 77 -4.64 3.85 0.53
CA GLU A 77 -4.87 4.75 1.68
C GLU A 77 -5.61 4.05 2.84
N ALA A 78 -6.28 2.94 2.61
CA ALA A 78 -6.95 2.15 3.65
C ALA A 78 -5.99 1.23 4.45
N LEU A 79 -4.70 1.48 4.39
CA LEU A 79 -3.64 0.74 5.06
C LEU A 79 -3.88 0.46 6.56
N PRO A 80 -4.46 1.38 7.38
CA PRO A 80 -4.80 1.08 8.78
C PRO A 80 -5.72 -0.14 8.94
N THR A 81 -6.56 -0.42 7.96
CA THR A 81 -7.45 -1.60 7.94
C THR A 81 -6.64 -2.89 7.81
N TYR A 82 -5.66 -2.92 6.93
CA TYR A 82 -4.79 -4.09 6.72
C TYR A 82 -3.87 -4.32 7.91
N GLU A 83 -3.27 -3.26 8.45
CA GLU A 83 -2.41 -3.35 9.64
C GLU A 83 -3.17 -3.91 10.84
N SER A 84 -4.36 -3.38 11.15
CA SER A 84 -5.17 -3.84 12.26
C SER A 84 -5.62 -5.29 12.09
N TRP A 85 -5.94 -5.71 10.88
CA TRP A 85 -6.27 -7.10 10.55
C TRP A 85 -5.07 -8.04 10.74
N LEU A 86 -3.88 -7.69 10.26
CA LEU A 86 -2.67 -8.48 10.40
C LEU A 86 -2.23 -8.59 11.88
N LEU A 87 -2.35 -7.49 12.64
CA LEU A 87 -2.04 -7.49 14.08
C LEU A 87 -3.03 -8.32 14.92
N ALA A 88 -4.23 -8.56 14.43
CA ALA A 88 -5.24 -9.36 15.12
C ALA A 88 -5.09 -10.88 14.94
N MET A 89 -4.13 -11.32 14.10
CA MET A 89 -3.90 -12.75 13.89
C MET A 89 -3.48 -13.48 15.16
N ASP A 90 -3.89 -14.76 15.27
CA ASP A 90 -3.40 -15.67 16.33
C ASP A 90 -1.87 -15.63 16.37
N THR A 91 -1.32 -15.53 17.56
CA THR A 91 0.12 -15.49 17.83
C THR A 91 0.81 -14.13 17.61
N VAL A 92 0.29 -13.26 16.76
CA VAL A 92 0.81 -11.89 16.61
C VAL A 92 0.30 -10.98 17.72
N ASN A 93 -0.98 -11.09 18.07
CA ASN A 93 -1.60 -10.29 19.14
C ASN A 93 -1.26 -10.74 20.58
N HIS A 94 -0.67 -11.92 20.73
CA HIS A 94 -0.30 -12.49 22.03
C HIS A 94 1.15 -12.25 22.42
N VAL A 95 1.93 -11.64 21.57
CA VAL A 95 3.38 -11.50 21.76
C VAL A 95 3.73 -10.07 22.13
N ASP A 96 4.82 -9.93 22.88
CA ASP A 96 5.43 -8.66 23.22
C ASP A 96 5.53 -7.78 21.96
N GLN A 97 5.17 -6.51 22.07
CA GLN A 97 5.15 -5.54 20.96
C GLN A 97 6.49 -5.41 20.20
N ASN A 98 7.53 -6.07 20.69
CA ASN A 98 8.85 -6.17 20.06
C ASN A 98 9.11 -7.53 19.37
N ASP A 99 8.10 -8.39 19.25
CA ASP A 99 8.22 -9.63 18.49
C ASP A 99 8.53 -9.36 17.01
N GLY A 100 9.24 -10.30 16.39
CA GLY A 100 9.62 -10.24 14.99
C GLY A 100 8.44 -10.05 14.04
N TRP A 101 7.29 -10.69 14.31
CA TRP A 101 6.06 -10.49 13.51
C TRP A 101 5.51 -9.07 13.62
N ALA A 102 5.39 -8.54 14.84
CA ALA A 102 4.89 -7.18 15.03
C ALA A 102 5.84 -6.13 14.41
N ARG A 103 7.15 -6.36 14.50
CA ARG A 103 8.14 -5.51 13.82
C ARG A 103 8.02 -5.59 12.31
N TRP A 104 7.89 -6.79 11.75
CA TRP A 104 7.70 -6.96 10.31
C TRP A 104 6.46 -6.20 9.83
N ILE A 105 5.31 -6.39 10.47
CA ILE A 105 4.06 -5.71 10.08
C ILE A 105 4.25 -4.20 10.10
N ARG A 106 4.84 -3.62 11.15
CA ARG A 106 5.04 -2.16 11.22
C ARG A 106 6.02 -1.65 10.17
N THR A 107 7.09 -2.40 9.89
CA THR A 107 8.08 -2.02 8.87
C THR A 107 7.47 -2.11 7.48
N TRP A 108 6.71 -3.16 7.22
CA TRP A 108 5.94 -3.31 5.99
C TRP A 108 4.89 -2.19 5.83
N THR A 109 4.11 -1.89 6.88
CA THR A 109 3.16 -0.77 6.88
C THR A 109 3.83 0.56 6.56
N ALA A 110 5.02 0.81 7.12
CA ALA A 110 5.77 2.03 6.82
C ALA A 110 6.24 2.07 5.35
N GLU A 111 6.56 0.93 4.77
CA GLU A 111 6.92 0.81 3.36
C GLU A 111 5.70 1.04 2.46
N GLU A 112 4.57 0.40 2.73
CA GLU A 112 3.32 0.49 1.98
C GLU A 112 2.68 1.89 2.03
N ASN A 113 2.82 2.60 3.15
CA ASN A 113 2.23 3.94 3.33
C ASN A 113 2.62 4.95 2.22
N ARG A 114 3.73 4.72 1.54
CA ARG A 114 4.20 5.57 0.43
C ARG A 114 3.32 5.47 -0.80
N HIS A 115 2.75 4.28 -1.06
CA HIS A 115 1.89 4.03 -2.22
C HIS A 115 0.63 4.90 -2.17
N GLY A 116 -0.11 4.84 -1.06
CA GLY A 116 -1.29 5.68 -0.86
C GLY A 116 -0.96 7.17 -0.91
N ASN A 117 0.15 7.59 -0.29
CA ASN A 117 0.60 8.98 -0.32
C ASN A 117 0.93 9.46 -1.75
N LEU A 118 1.64 8.65 -2.53
CA LEU A 118 1.96 8.98 -3.92
C LEU A 118 0.70 9.13 -4.77
N LEU A 119 -0.16 8.11 -4.75
CA LEU A 119 -1.37 8.07 -5.57
C LEU A 119 -2.36 9.18 -5.16
N GLY A 120 -2.62 9.35 -3.87
CA GLY A 120 -3.51 10.38 -3.35
C GLY A 120 -3.04 11.79 -3.69
N THR A 121 -1.73 12.06 -3.57
CA THR A 121 -1.16 13.35 -3.95
C THR A 121 -1.24 13.57 -5.46
N TYR A 122 -0.96 12.56 -6.27
CA TYR A 122 -1.13 12.66 -7.72
C TYR A 122 -2.58 12.99 -8.10
N LEU A 123 -3.56 12.27 -7.54
CA LEU A 123 -4.97 12.54 -7.79
C LEU A 123 -5.34 13.98 -7.42
N TYR A 124 -4.88 14.45 -6.25
CA TYR A 124 -5.13 15.81 -5.79
C TYR A 124 -4.56 16.86 -6.76
N LEU A 125 -3.30 16.71 -7.17
CA LEU A 125 -2.62 17.64 -8.06
C LEU A 125 -3.19 17.60 -9.49
N SER A 126 -3.70 16.46 -9.94
CA SER A 126 -4.29 16.30 -11.26
C SER A 126 -5.54 17.15 -11.49
N GLY A 127 -6.30 17.43 -10.42
CA GLY A 127 -7.57 18.16 -10.48
C GLY A 127 -8.68 17.43 -11.25
N LYS A 128 -8.57 16.10 -11.43
CA LYS A 128 -9.48 15.30 -12.27
C LYS A 128 -10.58 14.59 -11.49
N VAL A 129 -10.43 14.44 -10.20
CA VAL A 129 -11.33 13.65 -9.35
C VAL A 129 -11.86 14.46 -8.17
N ASP A 130 -13.04 14.11 -7.69
CA ASP A 130 -13.58 14.65 -6.45
C ASP A 130 -12.85 14.03 -5.24
N MET A 131 -11.81 14.70 -4.78
CA MET A 131 -10.99 14.23 -3.65
C MET A 131 -11.79 14.13 -2.35
N LYS A 132 -12.88 14.89 -2.20
CA LYS A 132 -13.76 14.73 -1.04
C LYS A 132 -14.49 13.38 -1.09
N ALA A 133 -14.97 12.99 -2.27
CA ALA A 133 -15.59 11.68 -2.44
C ALA A 133 -14.58 10.54 -2.23
N VAL A 134 -13.35 10.67 -2.72
CA VAL A 134 -12.27 9.71 -2.46
C VAL A 134 -12.01 9.57 -0.96
N ALA A 135 -11.78 10.68 -0.25
CA ALA A 135 -11.51 10.67 1.19
C ALA A 135 -12.67 10.06 2.01
N VAL A 136 -13.91 10.35 1.65
CA VAL A 136 -15.09 9.78 2.32
C VAL A 136 -15.15 8.26 2.07
N SER A 137 -14.88 7.81 0.85
CA SER A 137 -14.86 6.36 0.53
C SER A 137 -13.78 5.62 1.30
N THR A 138 -12.57 6.19 1.38
CA THR A 138 -11.46 5.64 2.18
C THR A 138 -11.85 5.54 3.66
N GLN A 139 -12.46 6.59 4.22
CA GLN A 139 -12.90 6.59 5.63
C GLN A 139 -13.97 5.52 5.90
N TYR A 140 -14.92 5.31 4.98
CA TYR A 140 -15.90 4.22 5.12
C TYR A 140 -15.21 2.86 5.08
N LEU A 141 -14.29 2.63 4.16
CA LEU A 141 -13.54 1.37 4.09
C LEU A 141 -12.78 1.09 5.39
N ILE A 142 -12.13 2.10 5.97
CA ILE A 142 -11.42 1.97 7.24
C ILE A 142 -12.41 1.70 8.39
N ALA A 143 -13.53 2.42 8.44
CA ALA A 143 -14.54 2.28 9.51
C ALA A 143 -15.26 0.92 9.48
N ASP A 144 -15.55 0.40 8.29
CA ASP A 144 -16.19 -0.90 8.11
C ASP A 144 -15.24 -2.07 8.45
N GLY A 145 -13.93 -1.84 8.36
CA GLY A 145 -12.91 -2.86 8.56
C GLY A 145 -12.75 -3.78 7.37
N PHE A 146 -11.86 -4.76 7.52
CA PHE A 146 -11.51 -5.70 6.46
C PHE A 146 -11.64 -7.14 6.96
N ASP A 147 -12.60 -7.87 6.44
CA ASP A 147 -12.81 -9.30 6.75
C ASP A 147 -12.88 -10.12 5.46
N ILE A 148 -11.89 -10.94 5.23
CA ILE A 148 -11.80 -11.87 4.10
C ILE A 148 -12.28 -13.28 4.44
N GLY A 149 -12.85 -13.47 5.63
CA GLY A 149 -13.36 -14.75 6.08
C GLY A 149 -12.28 -15.75 6.51
N THR A 150 -11.06 -15.30 6.77
CA THR A 150 -9.95 -16.13 7.25
C THR A 150 -9.85 -16.18 8.77
N SER A 151 -10.63 -15.35 9.45
CA SER A 151 -10.55 -15.14 10.90
C SER A 151 -9.09 -14.84 11.34
N ALA A 152 -8.72 -15.15 12.55
CA ALA A 152 -7.37 -14.95 13.07
C ALA A 152 -6.35 -16.06 12.67
N ASP A 153 -6.65 -16.89 11.66
CA ASP A 153 -5.78 -17.98 11.22
C ASP A 153 -4.55 -17.45 10.47
N PRO A 154 -3.32 -17.51 11.01
CA PRO A 154 -2.15 -16.93 10.38
C PRO A 154 -1.81 -17.59 9.04
N TYR A 155 -2.05 -18.90 8.88
CA TYR A 155 -1.73 -19.59 7.62
C TYR A 155 -2.60 -19.12 6.47
N ARG A 156 -3.92 -18.99 6.73
CA ARG A 156 -4.86 -18.50 5.72
C ARG A 156 -4.59 -17.03 5.38
N ASN A 157 -4.28 -16.22 6.40
CA ASN A 157 -4.00 -14.81 6.23
C ASN A 157 -2.73 -14.57 5.41
N PHE A 158 -1.63 -15.26 5.70
CA PHE A 158 -0.40 -15.09 4.92
C PHE A 158 -0.50 -15.67 3.50
N VAL A 159 -1.23 -16.76 3.31
CA VAL A 159 -1.52 -17.27 1.96
C VAL A 159 -2.33 -16.24 1.18
N TYR A 160 -3.38 -15.67 1.78
CA TYR A 160 -4.17 -14.61 1.13
C TYR A 160 -3.31 -13.39 0.81
N THR A 161 -2.53 -12.87 1.78
CA THR A 161 -1.66 -11.71 1.57
C THR A 161 -0.69 -11.92 0.41
N SER A 162 -0.07 -13.11 0.30
CA SER A 162 0.85 -13.38 -0.80
C SER A 162 0.19 -13.36 -2.17
N PHE A 163 -1.06 -13.81 -2.30
CA PHE A 163 -1.83 -13.70 -3.54
C PHE A 163 -2.28 -12.26 -3.82
N GLN A 164 -2.69 -11.53 -2.79
CA GLN A 164 -3.09 -10.14 -2.90
C GLN A 164 -1.91 -9.30 -3.41
N GLU A 165 -0.75 -9.40 -2.78
CA GLU A 165 0.45 -8.67 -3.17
C GLU A 165 0.86 -8.95 -4.63
N LEU A 166 0.80 -10.21 -5.04
CA LEU A 166 1.05 -10.56 -6.44
C LEU A 166 0.02 -9.92 -7.39
N ALA A 167 -1.25 -9.96 -7.04
CA ALA A 167 -2.32 -9.38 -7.86
C ALA A 167 -2.18 -7.85 -7.95
N THR A 168 -1.89 -7.19 -6.84
CA THR A 168 -1.66 -5.74 -6.77
C THR A 168 -0.45 -5.33 -7.62
N ASN A 169 0.66 -6.04 -7.50
CA ASN A 169 1.85 -5.81 -8.32
C ASN A 169 1.54 -5.90 -9.83
N ILE A 170 0.74 -6.91 -10.25
CA ILE A 170 0.32 -7.05 -11.65
C ILE A 170 -0.59 -5.88 -12.07
N SER A 171 -1.51 -5.44 -11.20
CA SER A 171 -2.39 -4.31 -11.44
C SER A 171 -1.58 -3.03 -11.65
N HIS A 172 -0.71 -2.69 -10.72
CA HIS A 172 0.12 -1.48 -10.80
C HIS A 172 1.00 -1.47 -12.06
N ARG A 173 1.64 -2.58 -12.41
CA ARG A 173 2.44 -2.68 -13.64
C ARG A 173 1.61 -2.46 -14.91
N ARG A 174 0.36 -2.95 -14.95
CA ARG A 174 -0.53 -2.73 -16.09
C ARG A 174 -1.00 -1.28 -16.16
N THR A 175 -1.31 -0.68 -15.01
CA THR A 175 -1.68 0.72 -14.89
C THR A 175 -0.54 1.64 -15.35
N ALA A 176 0.69 1.39 -14.91
CA ALA A 176 1.88 2.09 -15.37
C ALA A 176 2.09 1.96 -16.89
N SER A 177 2.00 0.73 -17.43
CA SER A 177 2.13 0.50 -18.88
C SER A 177 1.08 1.24 -19.70
N LEU A 178 -0.15 1.35 -19.19
CA LEU A 178 -1.23 2.10 -19.86
C LEU A 178 -0.96 3.61 -19.80
N ALA A 179 -0.48 4.12 -18.66
CA ALA A 179 -0.07 5.52 -18.52
C ALA A 179 1.00 5.91 -19.55
N LYS A 180 1.99 5.03 -19.74
CA LYS A 180 3.03 5.20 -20.76
C LYS A 180 2.48 5.33 -22.15
N GLN A 181 1.49 4.50 -22.52
CA GLN A 181 0.85 4.53 -23.85
C GLN A 181 0.12 5.86 -24.08
N HIS A 182 -0.31 6.55 -23.02
CA HIS A 182 -0.93 7.87 -23.07
C HIS A 182 0.06 9.03 -22.82
N GLY A 183 1.37 8.74 -22.79
CA GLY A 183 2.42 9.76 -22.64
C GLY A 183 2.57 10.32 -21.22
N ASN A 184 1.97 9.67 -20.22
CA ASN A 184 2.09 10.08 -18.80
C ASN A 184 3.32 9.43 -18.17
N SER A 185 4.46 10.11 -18.24
CA SER A 185 5.75 9.61 -17.76
C SER A 185 5.84 9.50 -16.23
N LEU A 186 5.08 10.31 -15.49
CA LEU A 186 5.08 10.25 -14.04
C LEU A 186 4.46 8.94 -13.56
N LEU A 187 3.27 8.60 -14.05
CA LEU A 187 2.60 7.35 -13.69
C LEU A 187 3.24 6.09 -14.30
N ASP A 188 4.07 6.23 -15.35
CA ASP A 188 4.88 5.12 -15.86
C ASP A 188 6.00 4.73 -14.88
N SER A 189 6.40 5.65 -14.02
CA SER A 189 7.48 5.46 -13.05
C SER A 189 7.01 4.98 -11.67
N CYS A 190 5.68 4.98 -11.44
CA CYS A 190 5.04 4.62 -10.16
C CYS A 190 4.85 3.12 -9.94
#